data_fd710a521dec64c72427e65c6023d125
#
_entry.id   fd710a521dec64c72427e65c6023d125
#
_cell.length_a   1.000
_cell.length_b   1.000
_cell.length_c   1.000
_cell.angle_alpha   90.00
_cell.angle_beta   90.00
_cell.angle_gamma   90.00
#
_symmetry.space_group_name_H-M   'P 1'
#
loop_
_entity.id
_entity.type
_entity.pdbx_description
1 polymer ?
#
loop_
_entity_poly.entity_id
_entity_poly.type
_entity_poly.pdbx_seq_one_letter_code
_entity_poly.pdbx_strand_id
1 'polypeptide(L)'
;SAASDVYKRQAQDIEEYLDYLKLYTKNGHELANDERAIKRKLSALRSMYHYYHKNRIIKENPVTQVDLPKIHKKQIIRLDDEEVGELLNVVESGEHLTKKQSECHDKLKVRDTAILTLLLGTGIRVSECVGINLDDVDYINDRIKIVRKGGYESFVYYGEEVRQALLDYMEERDEIEPMEGHENALFLSSQRRRITVRSIELLVKKYASTVTGKHITPHKLRSTYGTNLYK
;
A
#
# COMPACT_ATOMS: atom_id res chain seq x y z
N SER A 1 32.63 -25.38 -2.95
CA SER A 1 31.19 -25.26 -2.61
C SER A 1 30.88 -23.79 -2.33
N ALA A 2 29.67 -23.34 -2.62
CA ALA A 2 29.26 -21.94 -2.45
C ALA A 2 29.53 -21.37 -1.05
N ALA A 3 29.55 -22.23 -0.02
CA ALA A 3 29.89 -21.84 1.35
C ALA A 3 31.38 -21.47 1.49
N SER A 4 32.31 -22.12 0.78
CA SER A 4 33.76 -21.81 0.87
C SER A 4 34.12 -20.48 0.25
N ASP A 5 33.30 -19.95 -0.67
CA ASP A 5 33.57 -18.69 -1.35
C ASP A 5 33.14 -17.46 -0.54
N VAL A 6 32.19 -17.64 0.37
CA VAL A 6 31.74 -16.57 1.28
C VAL A 6 32.85 -16.13 2.24
N TYR A 7 33.73 -17.05 2.66
CA TYR A 7 34.86 -16.73 3.56
C TYR A 7 35.93 -15.86 2.93
N LYS A 8 36.02 -15.86 1.61
CA LYS A 8 37.11 -15.18 0.88
C LYS A 8 36.74 -13.77 0.46
N ARG A 9 35.47 -13.40 0.58
CA ARG A 9 34.98 -12.08 0.15
C ARG A 9 35.40 -10.99 1.12
N GLN A 10 35.98 -9.94 0.58
CA GLN A 10 36.40 -8.74 1.30
C GLN A 10 35.41 -7.60 1.08
N ALA A 11 35.55 -6.49 1.83
CA ALA A 11 34.73 -5.30 1.66
C ALA A 11 34.78 -4.77 0.22
N GLN A 12 35.95 -4.81 -0.42
CA GLN A 12 36.13 -4.40 -1.81
C GLN A 12 35.27 -5.20 -2.80
N ASP A 13 35.14 -6.52 -2.64
CA ASP A 13 34.28 -7.35 -3.50
C ASP A 13 32.80 -6.90 -3.43
N ILE A 14 32.41 -6.42 -2.25
CA ILE A 14 31.04 -5.95 -2.03
C ILE A 14 30.84 -4.57 -2.67
N GLU A 15 31.83 -3.69 -2.56
CA GLU A 15 31.82 -2.38 -3.22
C GLU A 15 31.76 -2.52 -4.74
N GLU A 16 32.60 -3.38 -5.32
CA GLU A 16 32.58 -3.70 -6.76
C GLU A 16 31.22 -4.27 -7.21
N TYR A 17 30.61 -5.13 -6.37
CA TYR A 17 29.26 -5.63 -6.64
C TYR A 17 28.21 -4.53 -6.58
N LEU A 18 28.30 -3.58 -5.64
CA LEU A 18 27.39 -2.45 -5.56
C LEU A 18 27.55 -1.52 -6.77
N ASP A 19 28.76 -1.31 -7.25
CA ASP A 19 29.02 -0.52 -8.45
C ASP A 19 28.50 -1.23 -9.71
N TYR A 20 28.70 -2.53 -9.84
CA TYR A 20 28.09 -3.34 -10.89
C TYR A 20 26.55 -3.20 -10.90
N LEU A 21 25.93 -3.15 -9.71
CA LEU A 21 24.47 -3.00 -9.61
C LEU A 21 23.95 -1.63 -10.07
N LYS A 22 24.78 -0.60 -10.12
CA LYS A 22 24.35 0.74 -10.63
C LYS A 22 23.96 0.66 -12.09
N LEU A 23 24.73 -0.11 -12.87
CA LEU A 23 24.43 -0.37 -14.28
C LEU A 23 24.94 -1.78 -14.63
N TYR A 24 24.08 -2.66 -15.07
CA TYR A 24 24.42 -4.03 -15.44
C TYR A 24 23.57 -4.55 -16.58
N THR A 25 24.08 -5.52 -17.31
CA THR A 25 23.37 -6.17 -18.41
C THR A 25 22.79 -7.51 -17.96
N LYS A 26 21.50 -7.74 -18.25
CA LYS A 26 20.83 -9.01 -18.03
C LYS A 26 20.00 -9.37 -19.25
N ASN A 27 20.20 -10.56 -19.80
CA ASN A 27 19.51 -11.04 -21.00
C ASN A 27 19.60 -10.07 -22.19
N GLY A 28 20.76 -9.42 -22.39
CA GLY A 28 20.99 -8.45 -23.45
C GLY A 28 20.38 -7.05 -23.21
N HIS A 29 19.75 -6.82 -22.07
CA HIS A 29 19.18 -5.51 -21.70
C HIS A 29 20.02 -4.84 -20.61
N GLU A 30 20.31 -3.56 -20.81
CA GLU A 30 20.89 -2.73 -19.76
C GLU A 30 19.86 -2.41 -18.68
N LEU A 31 20.22 -2.66 -17.43
CA LEU A 31 19.40 -2.42 -16.25
C LEU A 31 20.17 -1.57 -15.26
N ALA A 32 19.50 -0.61 -14.66
CA ALA A 32 20.04 0.23 -13.59
C ALA A 32 19.21 0.09 -12.31
N ASN A 33 19.88 0.10 -11.16
CA ASN A 33 19.20 0.20 -9.87
C ASN A 33 19.34 1.62 -9.32
N ASP A 34 18.25 2.15 -8.79
CA ASP A 34 18.30 3.37 -8.01
C ASP A 34 18.97 3.15 -6.63
N GLU A 35 19.31 4.24 -5.94
CA GLU A 35 19.96 4.21 -4.62
C GLU A 35 19.19 3.39 -3.60
N ARG A 36 17.84 3.39 -3.67
CA ARG A 36 16.99 2.62 -2.76
C ARG A 36 17.06 1.12 -3.03
N ALA A 37 17.12 0.74 -4.30
CA ALA A 37 17.28 -0.67 -4.69
C ALA A 37 18.65 -1.19 -4.27
N ILE A 38 19.72 -0.42 -4.46
CA ILE A 38 21.07 -0.73 -4.02
C ILE A 38 21.12 -0.87 -2.50
N LYS A 39 20.56 0.10 -1.75
CA LYS A 39 20.50 0.03 -0.28
C LYS A 39 19.76 -1.22 0.20
N ARG A 40 18.65 -1.59 -0.44
CA ARG A 40 17.90 -2.81 -0.08
C ARG A 40 18.73 -4.07 -0.28
N LYS A 41 19.48 -4.15 -1.40
CA LYS A 41 20.38 -5.28 -1.69
C LYS A 41 21.54 -5.33 -0.69
N LEU A 42 22.14 -4.19 -0.35
CA LEU A 42 23.17 -4.12 0.69
C LEU A 42 22.64 -4.53 2.06
N SER A 43 21.40 -4.15 2.40
CA SER A 43 20.76 -4.57 3.66
C SER A 43 20.57 -6.09 3.72
N ALA A 44 20.24 -6.74 2.61
CA ALA A 44 20.15 -8.20 2.53
C ALA A 44 21.55 -8.86 2.75
N LEU A 45 22.59 -8.32 2.12
CA LEU A 45 23.98 -8.78 2.36
C LEU A 45 24.39 -8.59 3.82
N ARG A 46 24.07 -7.45 4.42
CA ARG A 46 24.32 -7.19 5.86
C ARG A 46 23.66 -8.23 6.76
N SER A 47 22.39 -8.56 6.49
CA SER A 47 21.69 -9.59 7.26
C SER A 47 22.33 -10.97 7.10
N MET A 48 22.72 -11.33 5.88
CA MET A 48 23.38 -12.60 5.58
C MET A 48 24.74 -12.70 6.28
N TYR A 49 25.61 -11.72 6.11
CA TYR A 49 26.93 -11.72 6.74
C TYR A 49 26.87 -11.60 8.26
N HIS A 50 25.88 -10.87 8.79
CA HIS A 50 25.63 -10.84 10.23
C HIS A 50 25.26 -12.22 10.77
N TYR A 51 24.39 -12.96 10.07
CA TYR A 51 24.04 -14.34 10.43
C TYR A 51 25.28 -15.23 10.47
N TYR A 52 26.12 -15.21 9.42
CA TYR A 52 27.33 -16.03 9.35
C TYR A 52 28.34 -15.68 10.44
N HIS A 53 28.55 -14.40 10.71
CA HIS A 53 29.44 -13.94 11.76
C HIS A 53 28.92 -14.33 13.16
N LYS A 54 27.62 -14.13 13.42
CA LYS A 54 26.97 -14.51 14.70
C LYS A 54 27.10 -16.00 14.97
N ASN A 55 26.98 -16.84 13.94
CA ASN A 55 27.13 -18.30 14.07
C ASN A 55 28.58 -18.76 13.97
N ARG A 56 29.57 -17.84 14.02
CA ARG A 56 31.01 -18.12 13.99
C ARG A 56 31.44 -18.89 12.73
N ILE A 57 30.69 -18.79 11.65
CA ILE A 57 31.00 -19.39 10.35
C ILE A 57 32.10 -18.58 9.64
N ILE A 58 32.09 -17.25 9.82
CA ILE A 58 33.14 -16.32 9.38
C ILE A 58 33.74 -15.60 10.59
N LYS A 59 35.05 -15.27 10.51
CA LYS A 59 35.73 -14.55 11.59
C LYS A 59 35.41 -13.05 11.60
N GLU A 60 35.34 -12.47 10.42
CA GLU A 60 35.09 -11.04 10.21
C GLU A 60 33.89 -10.81 9.30
N ASN A 61 33.17 -9.71 9.52
CA ASN A 61 32.03 -9.34 8.69
C ASN A 61 32.44 -8.22 7.71
N PRO A 62 32.68 -8.54 6.42
CA PRO A 62 33.22 -7.57 5.47
C PRO A 62 32.24 -6.43 5.15
N VAL A 63 30.94 -6.65 5.36
CA VAL A 63 29.91 -5.63 5.03
C VAL A 63 29.87 -4.48 6.05
N THR A 64 30.50 -4.64 7.21
CA THR A 64 30.54 -3.57 8.22
C THR A 64 31.40 -2.38 7.78
N GLN A 65 32.35 -2.62 6.86
CA GLN A 65 33.25 -1.59 6.32
C GLN A 65 32.68 -0.89 5.08
N VAL A 66 31.55 -1.38 4.54
CA VAL A 66 30.93 -0.82 3.33
C VAL A 66 29.90 0.24 3.72
N ASP A 67 30.03 1.44 3.19
CA ASP A 67 29.12 2.54 3.46
C ASP A 67 27.75 2.34 2.81
N LEU A 68 26.72 2.85 3.49
CA LEU A 68 25.37 2.90 2.93
C LEU A 68 25.28 4.01 1.89
N PRO A 69 24.70 3.73 0.70
CA PRO A 69 24.39 4.80 -0.24
C PRO A 69 23.56 5.91 0.41
N LYS A 70 23.95 7.16 0.21
CA LYS A 70 23.18 8.32 0.64
C LYS A 70 21.89 8.38 -0.17
N ILE A 71 20.75 8.29 0.49
CA ILE A 71 19.45 8.39 -0.18
C ILE A 71 19.01 9.84 -0.18
N HIS A 72 18.78 10.39 -1.36
CA HIS A 72 18.12 11.69 -1.49
C HIS A 72 16.65 11.57 -1.06
N LYS A 73 16.21 12.44 -0.14
CA LYS A 73 14.82 12.49 0.32
C LYS A 73 13.96 12.94 -0.86
N LYS A 74 13.19 12.04 -1.45
CA LYS A 74 12.13 12.43 -2.40
C LYS A 74 11.00 13.08 -1.62
N GLN A 75 10.45 14.16 -2.16
CA GLN A 75 9.26 14.79 -1.61
C GLN A 75 8.12 13.76 -1.51
N ILE A 76 7.44 13.73 -0.38
CA ILE A 76 6.30 12.83 -0.19
C ILE A 76 5.14 13.36 -1.04
N ILE A 77 4.76 12.59 -2.06
CA ILE A 77 3.58 12.90 -2.87
C ILE A 77 2.35 12.51 -2.03
N ARG A 78 1.50 13.48 -1.79
CA ARG A 78 0.24 13.35 -1.04
C ARG A 78 -0.80 14.29 -1.64
N LEU A 79 -2.05 14.09 -1.29
CA LEU A 79 -3.12 15.05 -1.53
C LEU A 79 -3.07 16.15 -0.46
N ASP A 80 -3.39 17.36 -0.83
CA ASP A 80 -3.73 18.42 0.12
C ASP A 80 -5.22 18.38 0.48
N ASP A 81 -5.65 19.32 1.34
CA ASP A 81 -7.02 19.29 1.86
C ASP A 81 -8.06 19.62 0.76
N GLU A 82 -7.71 20.49 -0.19
CA GLU A 82 -8.56 20.82 -1.35
C GLU A 82 -8.69 19.62 -2.30
N GLU A 83 -7.56 18.97 -2.63
CA GLU A 83 -7.54 17.76 -3.46
C GLU A 83 -8.30 16.59 -2.81
N VAL A 84 -8.30 16.47 -1.48
CA VAL A 84 -9.10 15.46 -0.77
C VAL A 84 -10.59 15.76 -0.91
N GLY A 85 -11.01 17.01 -0.70
CA GLY A 85 -12.41 17.43 -0.88
C GLY A 85 -12.89 17.20 -2.32
N GLU A 86 -12.08 17.59 -3.31
CA GLU A 86 -12.38 17.38 -4.72
C GLU A 86 -12.47 15.90 -5.08
N LEU A 87 -11.57 15.06 -4.55
CA LEU A 87 -11.60 13.60 -4.76
C LEU A 87 -12.91 12.99 -4.27
N LEU A 88 -13.38 13.37 -3.08
CA LEU A 88 -14.65 12.88 -2.54
C LEU A 88 -15.85 13.40 -3.36
N ASN A 89 -15.85 14.66 -3.75
CA ASN A 89 -16.87 15.22 -4.64
C ASN A 89 -16.96 14.48 -5.98
N VAL A 90 -15.84 14.18 -6.61
CA VAL A 90 -15.82 13.44 -7.88
C VAL A 90 -16.33 12.01 -7.71
N VAL A 91 -16.06 11.38 -6.57
CA VAL A 91 -16.57 10.03 -6.29
C VAL A 91 -18.09 10.03 -6.11
N GLU A 92 -18.66 11.07 -5.52
CA GLU A 92 -20.11 11.19 -5.33
C GLU A 92 -20.84 11.63 -6.62
N SER A 93 -20.31 12.66 -7.30
CA SER A 93 -20.96 13.25 -8.47
C SER A 93 -20.71 12.51 -9.77
N GLY A 94 -19.55 11.86 -9.91
CA GLY A 94 -19.08 11.28 -11.17
C GLY A 94 -18.57 12.32 -12.18
N GLU A 95 -18.38 13.57 -11.77
CA GLU A 95 -17.86 14.62 -12.64
C GLU A 95 -16.48 14.25 -13.20
N HIS A 96 -16.20 14.71 -14.41
CA HIS A 96 -14.94 14.45 -15.14
C HIS A 96 -14.65 12.99 -15.48
N LEU A 97 -15.58 12.06 -15.23
CA LEU A 97 -15.44 10.67 -15.66
C LEU A 97 -15.74 10.54 -17.17
N THR A 98 -15.04 9.63 -17.83
CA THR A 98 -15.37 9.28 -19.21
C THR A 98 -16.70 8.55 -19.27
N LYS A 99 -17.40 8.58 -20.41
CA LYS A 99 -18.71 7.91 -20.60
C LYS A 99 -18.71 6.46 -20.11
N LYS A 100 -17.66 5.69 -20.46
CA LYS A 100 -17.49 4.31 -20.01
C LYS A 100 -17.28 4.16 -18.49
N GLN A 101 -16.63 5.13 -17.88
CA GLN A 101 -16.42 5.14 -16.41
C GLN A 101 -17.71 5.53 -15.69
N SER A 102 -18.52 6.45 -16.26
CA SER A 102 -19.79 6.89 -15.71
C SER A 102 -20.83 5.76 -15.69
N GLU A 103 -20.93 4.93 -16.73
CA GLU A 103 -21.85 3.80 -16.77
C GLU A 103 -21.65 2.78 -15.62
N CYS A 104 -20.40 2.61 -15.17
CA CYS A 104 -20.07 1.77 -14.02
C CYS A 104 -20.15 2.54 -12.69
N HIS A 105 -19.98 3.85 -12.74
CA HIS A 105 -19.94 4.72 -11.56
C HIS A 105 -21.27 4.70 -10.80
N ASP A 106 -22.38 4.90 -11.47
CA ASP A 106 -23.72 4.97 -10.86
C ASP A 106 -24.06 3.74 -10.02
N LYS A 107 -23.54 2.57 -10.41
CA LYS A 107 -23.77 1.29 -9.71
C LYS A 107 -22.81 1.04 -8.53
N LEU A 108 -21.75 1.81 -8.44
CA LEU A 108 -20.64 1.51 -7.52
C LEU A 108 -20.24 2.71 -6.67
N LYS A 109 -20.86 3.88 -6.90
CA LYS A 109 -20.47 5.13 -6.27
C LYS A 109 -20.53 5.08 -4.75
N VAL A 110 -21.58 4.53 -4.18
CA VAL A 110 -21.77 4.48 -2.71
C VAL A 110 -20.68 3.59 -2.09
N ARG A 111 -20.43 2.43 -2.67
CA ARG A 111 -19.30 1.58 -2.25
C ARG A 111 -17.94 2.28 -2.40
N ASP A 112 -17.72 2.91 -3.56
CA ASP A 112 -16.43 3.56 -3.88
C ASP A 112 -16.20 4.76 -2.94
N THR A 113 -17.27 5.52 -2.59
CA THR A 113 -17.25 6.58 -1.57
C THR A 113 -16.88 6.00 -0.22
N ALA A 114 -17.56 4.95 0.24
CA ALA A 114 -17.27 4.31 1.52
C ALA A 114 -15.80 3.83 1.63
N ILE A 115 -15.26 3.22 0.57
CA ILE A 115 -13.87 2.77 0.55
C ILE A 115 -12.90 3.96 0.65
N LEU A 116 -13.11 5.02 -0.14
CA LEU A 116 -12.19 6.18 -0.14
C LEU A 116 -12.26 6.97 1.16
N THR A 117 -13.47 7.20 1.68
CA THR A 117 -13.67 7.88 2.96
C THR A 117 -13.05 7.08 4.10
N LEU A 118 -13.19 5.75 4.10
CA LEU A 118 -12.55 4.87 5.08
C LEU A 118 -11.02 4.94 5.00
N LEU A 119 -10.42 4.87 3.81
CA LEU A 119 -8.98 4.94 3.63
C LEU A 119 -8.40 6.31 4.03
N LEU A 120 -9.11 7.39 3.72
CA LEU A 120 -8.73 8.77 4.06
C LEU A 120 -8.94 9.07 5.54
N GLY A 121 -10.04 8.61 6.14
CA GLY A 121 -10.38 8.89 7.53
C GLY A 121 -9.70 8.00 8.56
N THR A 122 -9.12 6.87 8.16
CA THR A 122 -8.46 5.94 9.10
C THR A 122 -7.01 5.66 8.78
N GLY A 123 -6.60 5.89 7.55
CA GLY A 123 -5.26 5.57 7.10
C GLY A 123 -4.87 4.09 7.17
N ILE A 124 -5.82 3.16 7.17
CA ILE A 124 -5.53 1.71 7.13
C ILE A 124 -4.83 1.31 5.82
N ARG A 125 -4.16 0.17 5.81
CA ARG A 125 -3.58 -0.36 4.58
C ARG A 125 -4.67 -0.91 3.67
N VAL A 126 -4.45 -0.84 2.37
CA VAL A 126 -5.39 -1.41 1.38
C VAL A 126 -5.67 -2.90 1.62
N SER A 127 -4.68 -3.67 2.05
CA SER A 127 -4.86 -5.09 2.39
C SER A 127 -5.70 -5.29 3.66
N GLU A 128 -5.59 -4.37 4.63
CA GLU A 128 -6.42 -4.35 5.83
C GLU A 128 -7.87 -4.02 5.44
N CYS A 129 -8.10 -3.02 4.60
CA CYS A 129 -9.42 -2.65 4.08
C CYS A 129 -10.11 -3.81 3.35
N VAL A 130 -9.40 -4.50 2.46
CA VAL A 130 -9.93 -5.69 1.75
C VAL A 130 -10.32 -6.81 2.71
N GLY A 131 -9.58 -6.96 3.80
CA GLY A 131 -9.78 -8.02 4.79
C GLY A 131 -10.97 -7.82 5.73
N ILE A 132 -11.58 -6.63 5.79
CA ILE A 132 -12.67 -6.34 6.74
C ILE A 132 -13.89 -7.21 6.44
N ASN A 133 -14.46 -7.76 7.49
CA ASN A 133 -15.73 -8.48 7.46
C ASN A 133 -16.86 -7.60 8.04
N LEU A 134 -18.10 -8.00 7.80
CA LEU A 134 -19.27 -7.33 8.38
C LEU A 134 -19.18 -7.28 9.90
N ASP A 135 -18.79 -8.40 10.54
CA ASP A 135 -18.67 -8.54 12.00
C ASP A 135 -17.49 -7.75 12.60
N ASP A 136 -16.58 -7.25 11.77
CA ASP A 136 -15.44 -6.46 12.24
C ASP A 136 -15.78 -4.98 12.48
N VAL A 137 -16.96 -4.51 12.03
CA VAL A 137 -17.39 -3.10 12.16
C VAL A 137 -18.26 -2.93 13.39
N ASP A 138 -17.81 -2.14 14.35
CA ASP A 138 -18.53 -1.76 15.56
C ASP A 138 -19.06 -0.34 15.42
N TYR A 139 -20.31 -0.21 14.97
CA TYR A 139 -21.00 1.08 14.77
C TYR A 139 -21.39 1.78 16.08
N ILE A 140 -21.36 1.07 17.23
CA ILE A 140 -21.68 1.65 18.53
C ILE A 140 -20.50 2.44 19.06
N ASN A 141 -19.29 1.91 18.85
CA ASN A 141 -18.05 2.49 19.37
C ASN A 141 -17.20 3.15 18.27
N ASP A 142 -17.71 3.29 17.06
CA ASP A 142 -17.04 3.90 15.90
C ASP A 142 -15.64 3.34 15.64
N ARG A 143 -15.53 2.00 15.60
CA ARG A 143 -14.26 1.31 15.41
C ARG A 143 -14.39 0.10 14.50
N ILE A 144 -13.28 -0.25 13.87
CA ILE A 144 -13.17 -1.44 13.02
C ILE A 144 -12.03 -2.30 13.53
N LYS A 145 -12.29 -3.58 13.68
CA LYS A 145 -11.26 -4.57 13.94
C LYS A 145 -10.51 -4.86 12.65
N ILE A 146 -9.18 -4.74 12.66
CA ILE A 146 -8.32 -5.03 11.52
C ILE A 146 -7.24 -6.02 11.91
N VAL A 147 -6.85 -6.88 10.96
CA VAL A 147 -5.74 -7.81 11.12
C VAL A 147 -4.49 -7.20 10.49
N ARG A 148 -3.50 -6.88 11.31
CA ARG A 148 -2.23 -6.30 10.87
C ARG A 148 -1.24 -7.36 10.39
N LYS A 149 -0.17 -6.92 9.76
CA LYS A 149 0.94 -7.81 9.34
C LYS A 149 1.44 -8.62 10.55
N GLY A 150 1.47 -9.96 10.39
CA GLY A 150 1.85 -10.89 11.46
C GLY A 150 0.66 -11.47 12.24
N GLY A 151 -0.59 -11.20 11.79
CA GLY A 151 -1.81 -11.78 12.39
C GLY A 151 -2.30 -11.05 13.65
N TYR A 152 -1.70 -9.91 14.01
CA TYR A 152 -2.14 -9.14 15.18
C TYR A 152 -3.43 -8.39 14.88
N GLU A 153 -4.45 -8.60 15.73
CA GLU A 153 -5.69 -7.84 15.70
C GLU A 153 -5.49 -6.47 16.37
N SER A 154 -6.12 -5.45 15.82
CA SER A 154 -6.08 -4.08 16.32
C SER A 154 -7.37 -3.37 15.98
N PHE A 155 -7.82 -2.47 16.83
CA PHE A 155 -8.93 -1.57 16.50
C PHE A 155 -8.42 -0.27 15.89
N VAL A 156 -9.17 0.23 14.92
CA VAL A 156 -9.00 1.55 14.32
C VAL A 156 -10.32 2.30 14.50
N TYR A 157 -10.23 3.50 15.06
CA TYR A 157 -11.37 4.37 15.27
C TYR A 157 -11.59 5.26 14.06
N TYR A 158 -12.83 5.63 13.79
CA TYR A 158 -13.22 6.47 12.67
C TYR A 158 -14.17 7.58 13.11
N GLY A 159 -14.25 8.65 12.33
CA GLY A 159 -15.17 9.77 12.58
C GLY A 159 -16.51 9.62 11.88
N GLU A 160 -17.39 10.62 12.09
CA GLU A 160 -18.77 10.62 11.59
C GLU A 160 -18.87 10.50 10.08
N GLU A 161 -17.96 11.10 9.31
CA GLU A 161 -17.93 11.00 7.84
C GLU A 161 -17.77 9.55 7.36
N VAL A 162 -16.86 8.80 8.00
CA VAL A 162 -16.66 7.38 7.69
C VAL A 162 -17.86 6.56 8.13
N ARG A 163 -18.44 6.88 9.30
CA ARG A 163 -19.63 6.21 9.80
C ARG A 163 -20.78 6.33 8.81
N GLN A 164 -21.10 7.56 8.36
CA GLN A 164 -22.18 7.79 7.43
C GLN A 164 -21.93 7.07 6.10
N ALA A 165 -20.74 7.18 5.53
CA ALA A 165 -20.39 6.52 4.28
C ALA A 165 -20.49 4.98 4.37
N LEU A 166 -20.17 4.40 5.52
CA LEU A 166 -20.35 2.96 5.75
C LEU A 166 -21.81 2.57 5.89
N LEU A 167 -22.63 3.37 6.59
CA LEU A 167 -24.07 3.12 6.73
C LEU A 167 -24.77 3.18 5.37
N ASP A 168 -24.50 4.22 4.59
CA ASP A 168 -25.06 4.37 3.24
C ASP A 168 -24.70 3.16 2.35
N TYR A 169 -23.47 2.70 2.45
CA TYR A 169 -23.04 1.49 1.71
C TYR A 169 -23.71 0.23 2.25
N MET A 170 -23.94 0.10 3.54
CA MET A 170 -24.60 -1.08 4.11
C MET A 170 -26.03 -1.24 3.60
N GLU A 171 -26.78 -0.16 3.37
CA GLU A 171 -28.11 -0.22 2.75
C GLU A 171 -28.06 -0.87 1.37
N GLU A 172 -27.08 -0.48 0.50
CA GLU A 172 -26.88 -1.12 -0.80
C GLU A 172 -26.32 -2.55 -0.67
N ARG A 173 -25.42 -2.78 0.31
CA ARG A 173 -24.76 -4.05 0.52
C ARG A 173 -25.75 -5.16 0.90
N ASP A 174 -26.76 -4.85 1.68
CA ASP A 174 -27.77 -5.79 2.13
C ASP A 174 -28.70 -6.26 0.99
N GLU A 175 -28.83 -5.49 -0.08
CA GLU A 175 -29.57 -5.86 -1.29
C GLU A 175 -28.73 -6.77 -2.24
N ILE A 176 -27.43 -6.91 -2.00
CA ILE A 176 -26.55 -7.70 -2.84
C ILE A 176 -26.40 -9.11 -2.27
N GLU A 177 -26.87 -10.12 -3.01
CA GLU A 177 -26.56 -11.52 -2.70
C GLU A 177 -25.10 -11.84 -3.04
N PRO A 178 -24.20 -12.10 -2.07
CA PRO A 178 -22.81 -12.41 -2.34
C PRO A 178 -22.66 -13.76 -3.03
N MET A 179 -21.53 -13.96 -3.71
CA MET A 179 -21.14 -15.28 -4.14
C MET A 179 -20.71 -16.14 -2.94
N GLU A 180 -20.90 -17.45 -3.06
CA GLU A 180 -20.52 -18.45 -2.06
C GLU A 180 -19.06 -18.24 -1.57
N GLY A 181 -18.89 -18.23 -0.23
CA GLY A 181 -17.62 -17.96 0.44
C GLY A 181 -17.23 -16.49 0.58
N HIS A 182 -18.12 -15.57 0.18
CA HIS A 182 -17.89 -14.11 0.28
C HIS A 182 -18.96 -13.38 1.09
N GLU A 183 -19.82 -14.11 1.80
CA GLU A 183 -21.00 -13.60 2.52
C GLU A 183 -20.60 -12.55 3.55
N ASN A 184 -19.55 -12.83 4.30
CA ASN A 184 -19.08 -11.95 5.38
C ASN A 184 -18.14 -10.83 4.93
N ALA A 185 -17.85 -10.68 3.63
CA ALA A 185 -17.00 -9.61 3.15
C ALA A 185 -17.72 -8.26 3.25
N LEU A 186 -17.11 -7.26 3.92
CA LEU A 186 -17.67 -5.91 3.98
C LEU A 186 -17.82 -5.34 2.55
N PHE A 187 -16.73 -5.25 1.79
CA PHE A 187 -16.74 -4.69 0.45
C PHE A 187 -16.79 -5.76 -0.64
N LEU A 188 -17.79 -5.67 -1.50
CA LEU A 188 -17.95 -6.55 -2.65
C LEU A 188 -17.54 -5.87 -3.96
N SER A 189 -17.00 -6.66 -4.86
CA SER A 189 -16.77 -6.29 -6.25
C SER A 189 -18.07 -6.33 -7.05
N SER A 190 -18.06 -5.81 -8.29
CA SER A 190 -19.18 -5.96 -9.24
C SER A 190 -19.53 -7.45 -9.56
N GLN A 191 -18.62 -8.37 -9.26
CA GLN A 191 -18.84 -9.81 -9.37
C GLN A 191 -19.39 -10.44 -8.09
N ARG A 192 -19.81 -9.65 -7.11
CA ARG A 192 -20.36 -10.10 -5.83
C ARG A 192 -19.39 -10.94 -4.99
N ARG A 193 -18.09 -10.77 -5.22
CA ARG A 193 -16.98 -11.37 -4.44
C ARG A 193 -16.32 -10.32 -3.61
N ARG A 194 -15.62 -10.72 -2.54
CA ARG A 194 -14.74 -9.81 -1.78
C ARG A 194 -13.89 -8.99 -2.74
N ILE A 195 -13.86 -7.67 -2.54
CA ILE A 195 -13.04 -6.78 -3.36
C ILE A 195 -11.55 -7.14 -3.22
N THR A 196 -10.77 -6.91 -4.27
CA THR A 196 -9.33 -7.19 -4.26
C THR A 196 -8.52 -5.91 -4.07
N VAL A 197 -7.28 -6.07 -3.58
CA VAL A 197 -6.32 -4.96 -3.51
C VAL A 197 -6.19 -4.26 -4.87
N ARG A 198 -6.13 -5.05 -5.95
CA ARG A 198 -6.01 -4.52 -7.31
C ARG A 198 -7.22 -3.69 -7.72
N SER A 199 -8.43 -4.10 -7.31
CA SER A 199 -9.66 -3.35 -7.59
C SER A 199 -9.64 -1.99 -6.89
N ILE A 200 -9.19 -1.94 -5.63
CA ILE A 200 -9.06 -0.66 -4.90
C ILE A 200 -7.95 0.22 -5.49
N GLU A 201 -6.82 -0.34 -5.93
CA GLU A 201 -5.79 0.42 -6.63
C GLU A 201 -6.32 1.08 -7.91
N LEU A 202 -7.10 0.34 -8.70
CA LEU A 202 -7.73 0.86 -9.91
C LEU A 202 -8.80 1.91 -9.61
N LEU A 203 -9.59 1.72 -8.55
CA LEU A 203 -10.56 2.67 -8.05
C LEU A 203 -9.89 3.99 -7.66
N VAL A 204 -8.86 3.94 -6.81
CA VAL A 204 -8.09 5.13 -6.40
C VAL A 204 -7.49 5.83 -7.62
N LYS A 205 -6.89 5.07 -8.53
CA LYS A 205 -6.32 5.64 -9.77
C LYS A 205 -7.39 6.31 -10.61
N LYS A 206 -8.58 5.69 -10.78
CA LYS A 206 -9.70 6.22 -11.58
C LYS A 206 -10.07 7.63 -11.11
N TYR A 207 -10.38 7.79 -9.85
CA TYR A 207 -10.85 9.07 -9.31
C TYR A 207 -9.72 10.09 -9.09
N ALA A 208 -8.56 9.67 -8.60
CA ALA A 208 -7.47 10.61 -8.39
C ALA A 208 -6.90 11.20 -9.70
N SER A 209 -6.99 10.49 -10.82
CA SER A 209 -6.52 11.00 -12.11
C SER A 209 -7.40 12.12 -12.69
N THR A 210 -8.60 12.32 -12.19
CA THR A 210 -9.48 13.44 -12.58
C THR A 210 -9.21 14.70 -11.77
N VAL A 211 -8.68 14.56 -10.56
CA VAL A 211 -8.45 15.66 -9.61
C VAL A 211 -7.04 16.21 -9.71
N THR A 212 -6.06 15.36 -9.90
CA THR A 212 -4.65 15.79 -9.83
C THR A 212 -3.78 15.04 -10.83
N GLY A 213 -2.75 15.72 -11.35
CA GLY A 213 -1.70 15.08 -12.14
C GLY A 213 -0.72 14.21 -11.33
N LYS A 214 -0.87 14.17 -10.00
CA LYS A 214 -0.05 13.35 -9.12
C LYS A 214 -0.41 11.87 -9.26
N HIS A 215 0.59 10.98 -9.25
CA HIS A 215 0.31 9.54 -9.23
C HIS A 215 -0.09 9.10 -7.81
N ILE A 216 -1.39 9.09 -7.52
CA ILE A 216 -1.95 8.70 -6.23
C ILE A 216 -2.22 7.18 -6.19
N THR A 217 -1.89 6.58 -5.07
CA THR A 217 -2.09 5.16 -4.75
C THR A 217 -2.69 5.05 -3.35
N PRO A 218 -3.28 3.90 -2.94
CA PRO A 218 -3.78 3.74 -1.57
C PRO A 218 -2.73 4.02 -0.50
N HIS A 219 -1.46 3.72 -0.77
CA HIS A 219 -0.37 4.06 0.17
C HIS A 219 -0.18 5.57 0.33
N LYS A 220 -0.42 6.34 -0.73
CA LYS A 220 -0.34 7.81 -0.68
C LYS A 220 -1.55 8.44 0.01
N LEU A 221 -2.75 7.84 -0.10
CA LEU A 221 -3.91 8.23 0.71
C LEU A 221 -3.61 8.05 2.21
N ARG A 222 -3.00 6.92 2.58
CA ARG A 222 -2.53 6.72 3.95
C ARG A 222 -1.48 7.76 4.40
N SER A 223 -0.59 8.20 3.50
CA SER A 223 0.36 9.27 3.80
C SER A 223 -0.33 10.62 3.99
N THR A 224 -1.42 10.88 3.26
CA THR A 224 -2.28 12.06 3.42
C THR A 224 -2.91 12.08 4.82
N TYR A 225 -3.56 10.98 5.24
CA TYR A 225 -4.11 10.84 6.60
C TYR A 225 -3.06 11.09 7.68
N GLY A 226 -1.90 10.42 7.59
CA GLY A 226 -0.83 10.57 8.59
C GLY A 226 -0.32 12.01 8.73
N THR A 227 -0.37 12.81 7.66
CA THR A 227 0.06 14.22 7.73
C THR A 227 -1.01 15.12 8.34
N ASN A 228 -2.29 14.84 8.10
CA ASN A 228 -3.38 15.64 8.64
C ASN A 228 -3.54 15.43 10.16
N LEU A 229 -3.10 14.28 10.69
CA LEU A 229 -3.03 14.04 12.15
C LEU A 229 -1.97 14.90 12.88
N TYR A 230 -0.97 15.42 12.17
CA TYR A 230 0.12 16.21 12.75
C TYR A 230 -0.02 17.73 12.48
N LYS A 231 -1.13 18.16 11.88
CA LYS A 231 -1.50 19.59 11.77
C LYS A 231 -2.36 20.00 12.95
#